data_e85f9787b2b7d6e04cdc4b73f7060b59
#
_entry.id   e85f9787b2b7d6e04cdc4b73f7060b59
#
_cell.length_a   1.000
_cell.length_b   1.000
_cell.length_c   1.000
_cell.angle_alpha   90.00
_cell.angle_beta   90.00
_cell.angle_gamma   90.00
#
_symmetry.space_group_name_H-M   'P 1'
#
loop_
_entity.id
_entity.type
_entity.pdbx_description
1 polymer ?
#
loop_
_entity_poly.entity_id
_entity_poly.type
_entity_poly.pdbx_seq_one_letter_code
_entity_poly.pdbx_strand_id
1 'polypeptide(L)'
;VYGPNSKTEQTSFLENIKVKLDTCDITEYEYIIAGGDWNLTKDHIDRSGGNHVPWTEQISLLEKINEQYDLIDIWRVRNPERIRFTWRRRNPIIQSRIDRFYVSDTLQYNIDKTEIVPGLSSDHSCITLSIKATKDCASGPSFWKFNNSLLKNEEFTNGLNQYIANELQEECKEIK
;
A
#
# COMPACT_ATOMS: atom_id res chain seq x y z
N VAL A 1 -1.83 3.61 2.55
CA VAL A 1 -2.02 4.12 3.92
C VAL A 1 -1.51 5.55 3.99
N TYR A 2 -2.22 6.44 4.68
CA TYR A 2 -1.77 7.79 5.02
C TYR A 2 -2.21 8.09 6.46
N GLY A 3 -1.29 8.05 7.39
CA GLY A 3 -1.52 8.29 8.81
C GLY A 3 -1.57 9.79 9.14
N PRO A 4 -2.40 10.23 10.09
CA PRO A 4 -2.44 11.62 10.51
C PRO A 4 -1.21 12.03 11.33
N ASN A 5 -0.94 13.34 11.35
CA ASN A 5 0.17 13.95 12.12
C ASN A 5 -0.20 14.30 13.58
N SER A 6 -1.41 14.04 14.00
CA SER A 6 -1.92 14.33 15.34
C SER A 6 -1.99 13.03 16.16
N LYS A 7 -1.51 13.07 17.41
CA LYS A 7 -1.49 11.90 18.29
C LYS A 7 -2.88 11.31 18.51
N THR A 8 -3.88 12.13 18.70
CA THR A 8 -5.27 11.69 18.95
C THR A 8 -5.88 11.07 17.69
N GLU A 9 -5.71 11.72 16.54
CA GLU A 9 -6.21 11.20 15.26
C GLU A 9 -5.49 9.92 14.86
N GLN A 10 -4.21 9.77 15.23
CA GLN A 10 -3.42 8.57 14.98
C GLN A 10 -3.99 7.34 15.69
N THR A 11 -4.48 7.50 16.93
CA THR A 11 -5.16 6.41 17.64
C THR A 11 -6.40 5.95 16.88
N SER A 12 -7.31 6.88 16.57
CA SER A 12 -8.53 6.56 15.81
C SER A 12 -8.24 5.98 14.41
N PHE A 13 -7.18 6.43 13.77
CA PHE A 13 -6.73 5.90 12.49
C PHE A 13 -6.29 4.44 12.60
N LEU A 14 -5.48 4.10 13.61
CA LEU A 14 -5.04 2.71 13.85
C LEU A 14 -6.20 1.80 14.26
N GLU A 15 -7.11 2.29 15.09
CA GLU A 15 -8.35 1.57 15.44
C GLU A 15 -9.20 1.27 14.20
N ASN A 16 -9.34 2.24 13.30
CA ASN A 16 -10.05 2.05 12.02
C ASN A 16 -9.36 1.03 11.12
N ILE A 17 -8.02 1.00 11.07
CA ILE A 17 -7.29 -0.06 10.36
C ILE A 17 -7.61 -1.42 10.97
N LYS A 18 -7.56 -1.53 12.30
CA LYS A 18 -7.89 -2.77 12.99
C LYS A 18 -9.30 -3.24 12.66
N VAL A 19 -10.30 -2.35 12.76
CA VAL A 19 -11.70 -2.68 12.42
C VAL A 19 -11.82 -3.16 10.97
N LYS A 20 -11.14 -2.53 10.03
CA LYS A 20 -11.13 -2.97 8.62
C LYS A 20 -10.53 -4.36 8.46
N LEU A 21 -9.43 -4.64 9.14
CA LEU A 21 -8.80 -5.97 9.12
C LEU A 21 -9.70 -7.02 9.78
N ASP A 22 -10.34 -6.68 10.90
CA ASP A 22 -11.29 -7.57 11.60
C ASP A 22 -12.55 -7.88 10.76
N THR A 23 -12.98 -6.95 9.90
CA THR A 23 -14.20 -7.08 9.08
C THR A 23 -13.95 -7.64 7.69
N CYS A 24 -12.72 -7.56 7.18
CA CYS A 24 -12.37 -8.24 5.95
C CYS A 24 -12.35 -9.75 6.17
N ASP A 25 -12.94 -10.51 5.26
CA ASP A 25 -12.75 -11.96 5.25
C ASP A 25 -11.34 -12.27 4.74
N ILE A 26 -10.38 -12.21 5.69
CA ILE A 26 -8.95 -12.42 5.39
C ILE A 26 -8.70 -13.85 4.90
N THR A 27 -9.63 -14.78 5.15
CA THR A 27 -9.52 -16.17 4.68
C THR A 27 -9.58 -16.29 3.16
N GLU A 28 -10.14 -15.31 2.47
CA GLU A 28 -10.15 -15.25 1.00
C GLU A 28 -8.82 -14.77 0.40
N TYR A 29 -7.93 -14.18 1.22
CA TYR A 29 -6.67 -13.60 0.76
C TYR A 29 -5.48 -14.35 1.35
N GLU A 30 -4.52 -14.64 0.49
CA GLU A 30 -3.29 -15.33 0.91
C GLU A 30 -2.34 -14.41 1.71
N TYR A 31 -2.34 -13.11 1.40
CA TYR A 31 -1.41 -12.14 1.99
C TYR A 31 -2.04 -10.77 2.22
N ILE A 32 -1.55 -10.09 3.25
CA ILE A 32 -1.83 -8.68 3.53
C ILE A 32 -0.61 -7.86 3.18
N ILE A 33 -0.81 -6.74 2.49
CA ILE A 33 0.21 -5.73 2.22
C ILE A 33 -0.36 -4.36 2.58
N ALA A 34 0.23 -3.69 3.56
CA ALA A 34 -0.15 -2.34 3.98
C ALA A 34 1.02 -1.38 3.80
N GLY A 35 1.02 -0.60 2.71
CA GLY A 35 2.09 0.34 2.36
C GLY A 35 1.66 1.79 2.41
N GLY A 36 2.58 2.69 2.78
CA GLY A 36 2.39 4.14 2.74
C GLY A 36 3.05 4.91 3.87
N ASP A 37 2.64 6.16 4.02
CA ASP A 37 3.07 7.05 5.09
C ASP A 37 2.24 6.81 6.36
N TRP A 38 2.88 6.28 7.39
CA TRP A 38 2.26 5.99 8.67
C TRP A 38 2.32 7.16 9.65
N ASN A 39 3.10 8.21 9.33
CA ASN A 39 3.36 9.35 10.21
C ASN A 39 3.73 8.98 11.67
N LEU A 40 4.29 7.78 11.85
CA LEU A 40 4.65 7.23 13.15
C LEU A 40 6.10 6.70 13.12
N THR A 41 6.93 7.17 14.02
CA THR A 41 8.31 6.70 14.19
C THR A 41 8.31 5.61 15.26
N LYS A 42 8.63 4.38 14.88
CA LYS A 42 8.60 3.23 15.79
C LYS A 42 9.87 3.15 16.65
N ASP A 43 11.02 3.13 16.00
CA ASP A 43 12.30 2.86 16.64
C ASP A 43 13.18 4.12 16.70
N HIS A 44 14.09 4.20 17.66
CA HIS A 44 15.02 5.31 17.79
C HIS A 44 15.93 5.48 16.57
N ILE A 45 16.29 4.38 15.88
CA ILE A 45 17.10 4.41 14.66
C ILE A 45 16.32 4.94 13.46
N ASP A 46 15.01 5.02 13.56
CA ASP A 46 14.12 5.54 12.51
C ASP A 46 13.97 7.05 12.56
N ARG A 47 14.69 7.72 13.46
CA ARG A 47 14.64 9.19 13.57
C ARG A 47 16.00 9.77 13.89
N SER A 48 16.26 10.95 13.33
CA SER A 48 17.41 11.81 13.65
C SER A 48 16.98 13.26 13.74
N GLY A 49 17.52 13.95 14.73
CA GLY A 49 17.29 15.38 14.98
C GLY A 49 15.97 15.71 15.69
N GLY A 50 15.93 16.90 16.28
CA GLY A 50 14.79 17.43 17.04
C GLY A 50 14.56 16.72 18.38
N ASN A 51 13.79 17.38 19.26
CA ASN A 51 13.28 16.77 20.48
C ASN A 51 12.06 15.93 20.12
N HIS A 52 12.18 14.61 20.19
CA HIS A 52 11.09 13.69 19.89
C HIS A 52 10.65 12.94 21.15
N VAL A 53 9.37 13.05 21.46
CA VAL A 53 8.72 12.20 22.45
C VAL A 53 8.01 11.09 21.67
N PRO A 54 8.38 9.82 21.86
CA PRO A 54 7.72 8.71 21.19
C PRO A 54 6.23 8.65 21.54
N TRP A 55 5.41 8.35 20.56
CA TRP A 55 3.98 8.12 20.76
C TRP A 55 3.75 6.65 21.17
N THR A 56 4.14 6.34 22.40
CA THR A 56 4.21 4.96 22.91
C THR A 56 2.89 4.20 22.81
N GLU A 57 1.76 4.86 23.08
CA GLU A 57 0.43 4.25 22.98
C GLU A 57 0.11 3.85 21.53
N GLN A 58 0.37 4.74 20.57
CA GLN A 58 0.14 4.49 19.14
C GLN A 58 1.09 3.43 18.59
N ILE A 59 2.34 3.45 19.04
CA ILE A 59 3.34 2.42 18.73
C ILE A 59 2.84 1.06 19.24
N SER A 60 2.43 0.98 20.52
CA SER A 60 1.91 -0.24 21.12
C SER A 60 0.64 -0.75 20.43
N LEU A 61 -0.24 0.16 20.01
CA LEU A 61 -1.45 -0.23 19.25
C LEU A 61 -1.08 -0.80 17.87
N LEU A 62 -0.16 -0.17 17.15
CA LEU A 62 0.34 -0.68 15.87
C LEU A 62 1.03 -2.05 16.04
N GLU A 63 1.81 -2.24 17.10
CA GLU A 63 2.44 -3.52 17.42
C GLU A 63 1.42 -4.62 17.66
N LYS A 64 0.36 -4.35 18.44
CA LYS A 64 -0.73 -5.30 18.64
C LYS A 64 -1.46 -5.67 17.35
N ILE A 65 -1.65 -4.70 16.44
CA ILE A 65 -2.23 -4.99 15.12
C ILE A 65 -1.28 -5.90 14.34
N ASN A 66 0.01 -5.57 14.32
CA ASN A 66 1.01 -6.37 13.60
C ASN A 66 1.11 -7.80 14.16
N GLU A 67 1.08 -7.96 15.49
CA GLU A 67 1.08 -9.27 16.13
C GLU A 67 -0.20 -10.08 15.83
N GLN A 68 -1.38 -9.42 15.86
CA GLN A 68 -2.67 -10.09 15.63
C GLN A 68 -2.78 -10.64 14.20
N TYR A 69 -2.17 -9.99 13.21
CA TYR A 69 -2.27 -10.33 11.78
C TYR A 69 -0.95 -10.84 11.18
N ASP A 70 0.02 -11.19 12.03
CA ASP A 70 1.35 -11.66 11.61
C ASP A 70 2.00 -10.74 10.57
N LEU A 71 1.96 -9.41 10.80
CA LEU A 71 2.53 -8.40 9.92
C LEU A 71 3.94 -7.99 10.36
N ILE A 72 4.84 -7.91 9.40
CA ILE A 72 6.22 -7.47 9.63
C ILE A 72 6.56 -6.22 8.82
N ASP A 73 7.39 -5.33 9.37
CA ASP A 73 8.05 -4.25 8.62
C ASP A 73 9.17 -4.87 7.78
N ILE A 74 8.86 -5.24 6.56
CA ILE A 74 9.76 -6.03 5.70
C ILE A 74 11.10 -5.34 5.43
N TRP A 75 11.11 -3.99 5.34
CA TRP A 75 12.37 -3.28 5.13
C TRP A 75 13.26 -3.38 6.37
N ARG A 76 12.69 -3.24 7.57
CA ARG A 76 13.43 -3.32 8.84
C ARG A 76 13.91 -4.74 9.12
N VAL A 77 13.11 -5.75 8.85
CA VAL A 77 13.51 -7.17 8.97
C VAL A 77 14.74 -7.45 8.11
N ARG A 78 14.79 -6.94 6.89
CA ARG A 78 15.93 -7.13 5.98
C ARG A 78 17.13 -6.20 6.24
N ASN A 79 16.92 -5.13 6.99
CA ASN A 79 17.93 -4.12 7.29
C ASN A 79 17.89 -3.73 8.78
N PRO A 80 18.17 -4.67 9.72
CA PRO A 80 17.91 -4.48 11.14
C PRO A 80 18.64 -3.28 11.76
N GLU A 81 19.86 -3.01 11.31
CA GLU A 81 20.70 -1.94 11.86
C GLU A 81 20.89 -0.75 10.89
N ARG A 82 20.31 -0.84 9.69
CA ARG A 82 20.55 0.17 8.67
C ARG A 82 19.75 1.43 8.95
N ILE A 83 20.42 2.56 9.05
CA ILE A 83 19.79 3.88 9.20
C ILE A 83 19.46 4.39 7.81
N ARG A 84 18.15 4.58 7.55
CA ARG A 84 17.61 5.20 6.34
C ARG A 84 16.33 5.92 6.71
N PHE A 85 16.12 7.09 6.10
CA PHE A 85 14.95 7.92 6.36
C PHE A 85 14.14 8.07 5.09
N THR A 86 12.83 8.11 5.25
CA THR A 86 11.90 8.31 4.14
C THR A 86 11.40 9.75 4.06
N TRP A 87 11.45 10.50 5.16
CA TRP A 87 11.08 11.91 5.23
C TRP A 87 12.20 12.78 5.79
N ARG A 88 12.32 14.02 5.30
CA ARG A 88 13.36 14.96 5.71
C ARG A 88 12.86 16.39 5.74
N ARG A 89 13.14 17.09 6.84
CA ARG A 89 13.01 18.54 6.97
C ARG A 89 14.38 19.18 7.03
N ARG A 90 14.55 20.32 6.34
CA ARG A 90 15.88 20.98 6.22
C ARG A 90 16.20 21.93 7.37
N ASN A 91 15.21 22.62 7.93
CA ASN A 91 15.44 23.61 8.98
C ASN A 91 14.37 23.52 10.10
N PRO A 92 14.73 23.12 11.33
CA PRO A 92 15.96 22.39 11.66
C PRO A 92 16.03 21.05 10.92
N ILE A 93 17.23 20.47 10.81
CA ILE A 93 17.38 19.16 10.18
C ILE A 93 16.71 18.11 11.05
N ILE A 94 15.67 17.49 10.53
CA ILE A 94 14.97 16.35 11.13
C ILE A 94 14.72 15.34 10.04
N GLN A 95 14.97 14.07 10.34
CA GLN A 95 14.78 12.97 9.42
C GLN A 95 14.05 11.83 10.11
N SER A 96 13.10 11.19 9.42
CA SER A 96 12.34 10.07 9.98
C SER A 96 12.04 9.03 8.90
N ARG A 97 11.97 7.77 9.32
CA ARG A 97 11.42 6.70 8.48
C ARG A 97 9.98 6.48 8.92
N ILE A 98 9.06 7.10 8.19
CA ILE A 98 7.62 7.07 8.45
C ILE A 98 6.84 6.34 7.36
N ASP A 99 7.44 6.18 6.19
CA ASP A 99 6.88 5.38 5.11
C ASP A 99 7.36 3.93 5.23
N ARG A 100 6.42 2.96 5.23
CA ARG A 100 6.70 1.54 5.43
C ARG A 100 5.78 0.65 4.63
N PHE A 101 6.26 -0.57 4.36
CA PHE A 101 5.43 -1.71 4.01
C PHE A 101 5.38 -2.69 5.19
N TYR A 102 4.19 -2.87 5.74
CA TYR A 102 3.86 -4.01 6.59
C TYR A 102 3.28 -5.10 5.69
N VAL A 103 3.81 -6.30 5.80
CA VAL A 103 3.40 -7.45 4.99
C VAL A 103 3.20 -8.66 5.85
N SER A 104 2.35 -9.61 5.45
CA SER A 104 2.25 -10.91 6.11
C SER A 104 3.62 -11.55 6.22
N ASP A 105 3.97 -12.11 7.38
CA ASP A 105 5.29 -12.71 7.62
C ASP A 105 5.63 -13.78 6.57
N THR A 106 4.66 -14.61 6.20
CA THR A 106 4.82 -15.64 5.17
C THR A 106 5.16 -15.07 3.79
N LEU A 107 4.73 -13.83 3.47
CA LEU A 107 5.03 -13.20 2.18
C LEU A 107 6.52 -12.85 2.01
N GLN A 108 7.28 -12.71 3.11
CA GLN A 108 8.70 -12.31 3.05
C GLN A 108 9.54 -13.19 2.13
N TYR A 109 9.18 -14.48 1.97
CA TYR A 109 9.89 -15.44 1.12
C TYR A 109 9.64 -15.21 -0.38
N ASN A 110 8.51 -14.57 -0.71
CA ASN A 110 8.14 -14.22 -2.09
C ASN A 110 8.55 -12.79 -2.47
N ILE A 111 9.02 -12.00 -1.50
CA ILE A 111 9.53 -10.65 -1.78
C ILE A 111 10.94 -10.75 -2.33
N ASP A 112 11.14 -10.23 -3.55
CA ASP A 112 12.45 -10.15 -4.18
C ASP A 112 13.26 -8.98 -3.57
N LYS A 113 12.69 -7.79 -3.57
CA LYS A 113 13.39 -6.56 -3.18
C LYS A 113 12.48 -5.59 -2.43
N THR A 114 13.05 -4.90 -1.44
CA THR A 114 12.43 -3.74 -0.80
C THR A 114 13.47 -2.63 -0.65
N GLU A 115 13.15 -1.42 -1.08
CA GLU A 115 14.09 -0.30 -1.12
C GLU A 115 13.46 1.01 -0.68
N ILE A 116 14.32 1.92 -0.24
CA ILE A 116 14.02 3.34 -0.02
C ILE A 116 14.82 4.12 -1.06
N VAL A 117 14.14 4.68 -2.05
CA VAL A 117 14.73 5.41 -3.17
C VAL A 117 14.51 6.91 -2.97
N PRO A 118 15.57 7.74 -3.00
CA PRO A 118 15.43 9.19 -2.83
C PRO A 118 14.46 9.79 -3.85
N GLY A 119 13.53 10.62 -3.39
CA GLY A 119 12.66 11.41 -4.25
C GLY A 119 13.41 12.60 -4.86
N LEU A 120 13.13 12.93 -6.12
CA LEU A 120 13.79 14.04 -6.82
C LEU A 120 13.24 15.42 -6.43
N SER A 121 11.93 15.51 -6.14
CA SER A 121 11.24 16.80 -5.90
C SER A 121 10.30 16.75 -4.69
N SER A 122 10.55 15.86 -3.74
CA SER A 122 9.75 15.68 -2.54
C SER A 122 10.64 15.65 -1.30
N ASP A 123 10.11 16.03 -0.15
CA ASP A 123 10.71 15.79 1.16
C ASP A 123 10.58 14.33 1.59
N HIS A 124 9.77 13.52 0.87
CA HIS A 124 9.71 12.08 1.02
C HIS A 124 10.59 11.33 0.00
N SER A 125 11.08 10.17 0.41
CA SER A 125 11.66 9.15 -0.45
C SER A 125 10.61 8.13 -0.82
N CYS A 126 10.68 7.60 -2.03
CA CYS A 126 9.81 6.52 -2.47
C CYS A 126 10.20 5.21 -1.78
N ILE A 127 9.22 4.46 -1.29
CA ILE A 127 9.41 3.07 -0.87
C ILE A 127 8.97 2.14 -2.00
N THR A 128 9.71 1.07 -2.23
CA THR A 128 9.39 0.07 -3.26
C THR A 128 9.37 -1.34 -2.69
N LEU A 129 8.49 -2.16 -3.21
CA LEU A 129 8.35 -3.56 -2.88
C LEU A 129 8.20 -4.36 -4.19
N SER A 130 9.11 -5.30 -4.43
CA SER A 130 9.08 -6.21 -5.58
C SER A 130 8.74 -7.61 -5.09
N ILE A 131 7.67 -8.19 -5.63
CA ILE A 131 7.21 -9.52 -5.28
C ILE A 131 7.46 -10.45 -6.47
N LYS A 132 8.02 -11.63 -6.22
CA LYS A 132 8.19 -12.68 -7.23
C LYS A 132 6.82 -13.19 -7.64
N ALA A 133 6.52 -13.13 -8.92
CA ALA A 133 5.36 -13.83 -9.44
C ALA A 133 5.60 -15.35 -9.28
N THR A 134 4.70 -16.05 -8.62
CA THR A 134 4.70 -17.52 -8.64
C THR A 134 4.39 -17.97 -10.07
N LYS A 135 5.04 -19.04 -10.53
CA LYS A 135 4.84 -19.57 -11.90
C LYS A 135 3.40 -19.98 -12.22
N ASP A 136 2.58 -20.12 -11.18
CA ASP A 136 1.16 -20.50 -11.29
C ASP A 136 0.20 -19.31 -11.45
N CYS A 137 0.69 -18.07 -11.37
CA CYS A 137 -0.05 -16.98 -11.94
C CYS A 137 -0.05 -17.16 -13.45
N ALA A 138 -1.06 -17.86 -13.98
CA ALA A 138 -1.42 -17.72 -15.37
C ALA A 138 -1.40 -16.21 -15.63
N SER A 139 -0.46 -15.74 -16.46
CA SER A 139 -0.44 -14.35 -16.85
C SER A 139 -1.76 -14.10 -17.53
N GLY A 140 -2.71 -13.56 -16.78
CA GLY A 140 -3.93 -13.04 -17.37
C GLY A 140 -3.52 -12.10 -18.50
N PRO A 141 -4.36 -11.88 -19.48
CA PRO A 141 -4.06 -10.93 -20.52
C PRO A 141 -3.61 -9.64 -19.82
N SER A 142 -2.40 -9.19 -20.15
CA SER A 142 -1.82 -7.95 -19.64
C SER A 142 -2.87 -6.86 -19.66
N PHE A 143 -2.86 -5.96 -18.69
CA PHE A 143 -3.83 -4.88 -18.50
C PHE A 143 -4.37 -4.37 -19.84
N TRP A 144 -5.65 -4.70 -20.14
CA TRP A 144 -6.28 -4.31 -21.39
C TRP A 144 -6.48 -2.79 -21.37
N LYS A 145 -5.78 -2.12 -22.26
CA LYS A 145 -5.87 -0.68 -22.42
C LYS A 145 -6.70 -0.38 -23.66
N PHE A 146 -7.92 0.14 -23.45
CA PHE A 146 -8.74 0.56 -24.57
C PHE A 146 -8.04 1.69 -25.36
N ASN A 147 -7.86 1.50 -26.66
CA ASN A 147 -7.30 2.53 -27.50
C ASN A 147 -8.38 3.57 -27.83
N ASN A 148 -8.40 4.68 -27.09
CA ASN A 148 -9.37 5.75 -27.25
C ASN A 148 -9.37 6.37 -28.66
N SER A 149 -8.33 6.18 -29.46
CA SER A 149 -8.32 6.67 -30.85
C SER A 149 -9.34 5.94 -31.74
N LEU A 150 -9.73 4.72 -31.37
CA LEU A 150 -10.77 3.97 -32.07
C LEU A 150 -12.14 4.66 -32.00
N LEU A 151 -12.42 5.42 -30.95
CA LEU A 151 -13.67 6.20 -30.83
C LEU A 151 -13.77 7.34 -31.83
N LYS A 152 -12.68 7.69 -32.53
CA LYS A 152 -12.67 8.68 -33.63
C LYS A 152 -13.00 8.05 -34.98
N ASN A 153 -13.03 6.73 -35.06
CA ASN A 153 -13.39 6.00 -36.27
C ASN A 153 -14.91 5.74 -36.27
N GLU A 154 -15.62 6.30 -37.23
CA GLU A 154 -17.09 6.20 -37.31
C GLU A 154 -17.56 4.75 -37.52
N GLU A 155 -16.85 3.95 -38.31
CA GLU A 155 -17.19 2.56 -38.56
C GLU A 155 -17.09 1.74 -37.26
N PHE A 156 -16.00 1.93 -36.53
CA PHE A 156 -15.83 1.28 -35.22
C PHE A 156 -16.90 1.70 -34.20
N THR A 157 -17.21 2.99 -34.15
CA THR A 157 -18.20 3.54 -33.21
C THR A 157 -19.61 3.03 -33.51
N ASN A 158 -19.96 2.96 -34.80
CA ASN A 158 -21.25 2.42 -35.24
C ASN A 158 -21.36 0.93 -34.96
N GLY A 159 -20.30 0.13 -35.20
CA GLY A 159 -20.27 -1.28 -34.88
C GLY A 159 -20.39 -1.54 -33.37
N LEU A 160 -19.70 -0.75 -32.54
CA LEU A 160 -19.77 -0.84 -31.07
C LEU A 160 -21.16 -0.50 -30.56
N ASN A 161 -21.80 0.57 -31.06
CA ASN A 161 -23.16 0.95 -30.66
C ASN A 161 -24.17 -0.14 -31.03
N GLN A 162 -24.01 -0.76 -32.20
CA GLN A 162 -24.86 -1.85 -32.64
C GLN A 162 -24.70 -3.10 -31.76
N TYR A 163 -23.46 -3.43 -31.38
CA TYR A 163 -23.16 -4.53 -30.48
C TYR A 163 -23.80 -4.31 -29.11
N ILE A 164 -23.61 -3.13 -28.50
CA ILE A 164 -24.19 -2.76 -27.20
C ILE A 164 -25.74 -2.83 -27.26
N ALA A 165 -26.35 -2.34 -28.34
CA ALA A 165 -27.81 -2.37 -28.49
C ALA A 165 -28.34 -3.82 -28.56
N ASN A 166 -27.63 -4.73 -29.21
CA ASN A 166 -27.99 -6.13 -29.30
C ASN A 166 -27.87 -6.84 -27.94
N GLU A 167 -26.77 -6.64 -27.21
CA GLU A 167 -26.57 -7.21 -25.87
C GLU A 167 -27.65 -6.74 -24.90
N LEU A 168 -27.98 -5.46 -24.87
CA LEU A 168 -29.03 -4.92 -24.03
C LEU A 168 -30.43 -5.48 -24.37
N GLN A 169 -30.68 -5.83 -25.63
CA GLN A 169 -31.94 -6.47 -26.04
C GLN A 169 -32.01 -7.95 -25.64
N GLU A 170 -30.86 -8.64 -25.58
CA GLU A 170 -30.80 -10.03 -25.11
C GLU A 170 -31.00 -10.12 -23.61
N GLU A 171 -30.33 -9.29 -22.82
CA GLU A 171 -30.53 -9.22 -21.36
C GLU A 171 -32.00 -8.89 -20.98
N CYS A 172 -32.66 -7.99 -21.73
CA CYS A 172 -34.07 -7.69 -21.51
C CYS A 172 -35.04 -8.84 -21.85
N LYS A 173 -34.61 -9.88 -22.56
CA LYS A 173 -35.41 -11.08 -22.86
C LYS A 173 -35.27 -12.16 -21.79
N GLU A 174 -34.15 -12.20 -21.06
CA GLU A 174 -33.92 -13.17 -19.99
C GLU A 174 -34.60 -12.79 -18.67
N ILE A 175 -35.09 -11.55 -18.54
CA ILE A 175 -35.76 -11.03 -17.31
C ILE A 175 -37.28 -11.16 -17.39
N LYS A 176 -37.86 -11.80 -18.40
CA LYS A 176 -39.27 -12.15 -18.51
C LYS A 176 -39.48 -13.65 -18.32
#